data_5534aaf5344ea69ce09f5b7a3c16cf24
#
_entry.id   5534aaf5344ea69ce09f5b7a3c16cf24
#
_cell.length_a   1.000
_cell.length_b   1.000
_cell.length_c   1.000
_cell.angle_alpha   90.00
_cell.angle_beta   90.00
_cell.angle_gamma   90.00
#
_symmetry.space_group_name_H-M   'P 1'
#
loop_
_entity.id
_entity.type
_entity.pdbx_description
1 polymer ?
#
loop_
_entity_poly.entity_id
_entity_poly.type
_entity_poly.pdbx_seq_one_letter_code
_entity_poly.pdbx_strand_id
1 'polypeptide(L)'
;MKTDTATQSDIEALTVLNRDYIHSVQHNDVRRFGEILAEDFLCSNPDGSLVGKNQFLAQTARPVMISGLTAQEVKVRLLGDTAIIHARTSYTTADGEQRHGRYTDVWARRDGKWLAVSAHVTR
;
A
#
# COMPACT_ATOMS: atom_id res chain seq x y z
N MET A 1 13.73 -5.97 -28.14
CA MET A 1 13.72 -5.76 -26.71
C MET A 1 12.85 -6.77 -26.02
N LYS A 2 13.30 -7.26 -24.94
CA LYS A 2 12.57 -8.27 -24.17
C LYS A 2 12.33 -7.77 -22.76
N THR A 3 11.26 -8.26 -22.15
CA THR A 3 11.07 -8.12 -20.72
C THR A 3 12.05 -9.09 -20.06
N ASP A 4 13.00 -8.59 -19.33
CA ASP A 4 13.96 -9.47 -18.73
C ASP A 4 13.39 -10.09 -17.43
N THR A 5 14.05 -11.13 -16.95
CA THR A 5 13.63 -11.87 -15.78
C THR A 5 13.60 -10.99 -14.52
N ALA A 6 14.56 -10.05 -14.42
CA ALA A 6 14.62 -9.15 -13.27
C ALA A 6 13.40 -8.24 -13.19
N THR A 7 12.95 -7.69 -14.35
CA THR A 7 11.75 -6.86 -14.41
C THR A 7 10.52 -7.65 -14.00
N GLN A 8 10.38 -8.87 -14.50
CA GLN A 8 9.26 -9.74 -14.18
C GLN A 8 9.28 -10.09 -12.69
N SER A 9 10.43 -10.40 -12.12
CA SER A 9 10.58 -10.70 -10.71
C SER A 9 10.21 -9.51 -9.83
N ASP A 10 10.58 -8.31 -10.25
CA ASP A 10 10.25 -7.09 -9.52
C ASP A 10 8.74 -6.86 -9.50
N ILE A 11 8.08 -7.04 -10.64
CA ILE A 11 6.62 -6.88 -10.72
C ILE A 11 5.92 -7.91 -9.82
N GLU A 12 6.40 -9.15 -9.81
CA GLU A 12 5.85 -10.19 -8.96
C GLU A 12 6.05 -9.87 -7.47
N ALA A 13 7.23 -9.41 -7.11
CA ALA A 13 7.53 -9.03 -5.73
C ALA A 13 6.64 -7.88 -5.27
N LEU A 14 6.48 -6.86 -6.11
CA LEU A 14 5.63 -5.71 -5.80
C LEU A 14 4.15 -6.10 -5.70
N THR A 15 3.71 -7.04 -6.52
CA THR A 15 2.35 -7.54 -6.47
C THR A 15 2.08 -8.23 -5.13
N VAL A 16 3.03 -9.03 -4.64
CA VAL A 16 2.92 -9.68 -3.33
C VAL A 16 2.92 -8.64 -2.21
N LEU A 17 3.82 -7.65 -2.30
CA LEU A 17 3.90 -6.57 -1.30
C LEU A 17 2.61 -5.76 -1.24
N ASN A 18 2.01 -5.47 -2.39
CA ASN A 18 0.74 -4.77 -2.44
C ASN A 18 -0.37 -5.57 -1.74
N ARG A 19 -0.39 -6.87 -1.96
CA ARG A 19 -1.36 -7.75 -1.30
C ARG A 19 -1.16 -7.75 0.21
N ASP A 20 0.10 -7.82 0.66
CA ASP A 20 0.41 -7.76 2.08
C ASP A 20 0.02 -6.42 2.70
N TYR A 21 0.20 -5.34 1.95
CA TYR A 21 -0.18 -3.99 2.39
C TYR A 21 -1.68 -3.94 2.69
N ILE A 22 -2.50 -4.37 1.72
CA ILE A 22 -3.96 -4.36 1.87
C ILE A 22 -4.40 -5.29 3.00
N HIS A 23 -3.81 -6.47 3.09
CA HIS A 23 -4.10 -7.43 4.16
C HIS A 23 -3.77 -6.81 5.53
N SER A 24 -2.65 -6.11 5.62
CA SER A 24 -2.23 -5.48 6.87
C SER A 24 -3.17 -4.37 7.31
N VAL A 25 -3.73 -3.61 6.36
CA VAL A 25 -4.76 -2.60 6.69
C VAL A 25 -5.99 -3.29 7.29
N GLN A 26 -6.48 -4.34 6.65
CA GLN A 26 -7.71 -5.02 7.07
C GLN A 26 -7.55 -5.72 8.42
N HIS A 27 -6.35 -6.23 8.71
CA HIS A 27 -6.12 -7.08 9.88
C HIS A 27 -5.22 -6.47 10.95
N ASN A 28 -4.96 -5.16 10.89
CA ASN A 28 -4.12 -4.47 11.88
C ASN A 28 -2.71 -5.10 12.01
N ASP A 29 -2.13 -5.53 10.91
CA ASP A 29 -0.83 -6.19 10.96
C ASP A 29 0.30 -5.14 11.00
N VAL A 30 0.45 -4.54 12.16
CA VAL A 30 1.43 -3.48 12.40
C VAL A 30 2.85 -4.00 12.20
N ARG A 31 3.11 -5.25 12.58
CA ARG A 31 4.42 -5.86 12.43
C ARG A 31 4.82 -5.92 10.95
N ARG A 32 3.92 -6.41 10.11
CA ARG A 32 4.20 -6.51 8.67
C ARG A 32 4.40 -5.13 8.05
N PHE A 33 3.57 -4.16 8.43
CA PHE A 33 3.76 -2.79 7.99
C PHE A 33 5.13 -2.26 8.39
N GLY A 34 5.57 -2.53 9.60
CA GLY A 34 6.89 -2.12 10.06
C GLY A 34 8.01 -2.64 9.18
N GLU A 35 7.81 -3.82 8.58
CA GLU A 35 8.82 -4.44 7.70
C GLU A 35 8.83 -3.85 6.30
N ILE A 36 7.67 -3.45 5.78
CA ILE A 36 7.55 -3.04 4.37
C ILE A 36 7.52 -1.53 4.15
N LEU A 37 7.37 -0.74 5.21
CA LEU A 37 7.41 0.72 5.11
C LEU A 37 8.84 1.23 5.34
N ALA A 38 9.27 2.16 4.50
CA ALA A 38 10.57 2.81 4.70
C ALA A 38 10.53 3.73 5.92
N GLU A 39 11.68 4.00 6.52
CA GLU A 39 11.77 4.89 7.68
C GLU A 39 11.27 6.30 7.36
N ASP A 40 11.47 6.76 6.13
CA ASP A 40 11.02 8.08 5.67
C ASP A 40 9.65 8.07 5.00
N PHE A 41 8.87 7.01 5.21
CA PHE A 41 7.53 6.85 4.63
C PHE A 41 6.61 8.02 5.02
N LEU A 42 5.84 8.51 4.05
CA LEU A 42 4.81 9.54 4.26
C LEU A 42 3.50 9.08 3.62
N CYS A 43 2.41 9.31 4.31
CA CYS A 43 1.09 8.98 3.81
C CYS A 43 0.18 10.20 3.85
N SER A 44 -0.43 10.52 2.70
CA SER A 44 -1.49 11.52 2.63
C SER A 44 -2.82 10.80 2.85
N ASN A 45 -3.50 11.13 3.92
CA ASN A 45 -4.77 10.50 4.30
C ASN A 45 -5.96 11.19 3.64
N PRO A 46 -7.12 10.51 3.56
CA PRO A 46 -8.32 11.11 2.98
C PRO A 46 -8.80 12.39 3.69
N ASP A 47 -8.47 12.56 4.95
CA ASP A 47 -8.86 13.76 5.71
C ASP A 47 -7.93 14.94 5.48
N GLY A 48 -6.93 14.78 4.60
CA GLY A 48 -5.98 15.83 4.29
C GLY A 48 -4.74 15.85 5.17
N SER A 49 -4.64 14.96 6.15
CA SER A 49 -3.47 14.91 7.01
C SER A 49 -2.30 14.21 6.32
N LEU A 50 -1.09 14.57 6.71
CA LEU A 50 0.13 13.93 6.25
C LEU A 50 0.84 13.33 7.45
N VAL A 51 1.06 12.02 7.43
CA VAL A 51 1.65 11.31 8.57
C VAL A 51 2.88 10.53 8.14
N GLY A 52 3.84 10.41 9.06
CA GLY A 52 5.02 9.59 8.86
C GLY A 52 4.80 8.15 9.30
N LYS A 53 5.87 7.35 9.24
CA LYS A 53 5.79 5.92 9.54
C LYS A 53 5.22 5.62 10.92
N ASN A 54 5.74 6.26 11.97
CA ASN A 54 5.31 5.97 13.33
C ASN A 54 3.84 6.30 13.55
N GLN A 55 3.37 7.44 13.04
CA GLN A 55 1.95 7.80 13.14
C GLN A 55 1.08 6.85 12.33
N PHE A 56 1.56 6.44 11.15
CA PHE A 56 0.83 5.49 10.31
C PHE A 56 0.69 4.13 11.02
N LEU A 57 1.75 3.66 11.66
CA LEU A 57 1.69 2.41 12.43
C LEU A 57 0.72 2.50 13.60
N ALA A 58 0.71 3.63 14.31
CA ALA A 58 -0.23 3.87 15.39
C ALA A 58 -1.66 3.91 14.88
N GLN A 59 -1.88 4.55 13.74
CA GLN A 59 -3.18 4.62 13.08
C GLN A 59 -3.67 3.22 12.68
N THR A 60 -2.78 2.40 12.12
CA THR A 60 -3.09 1.04 11.68
C THR A 60 -3.38 0.10 12.86
N ALA A 61 -2.81 0.39 14.03
CA ALA A 61 -3.04 -0.41 15.24
C ALA A 61 -4.45 -0.25 15.81
N ARG A 62 -5.17 0.79 15.39
CA ARG A 62 -6.54 1.03 15.87
C ARG A 62 -7.50 -0.02 15.29
N PRO A 63 -8.60 -0.32 16.01
CA PRO A 63 -9.58 -1.28 15.49
C PRO A 63 -10.08 -0.90 14.10
N VAL A 64 -10.18 -1.89 13.22
CA VAL A 64 -10.66 -1.70 11.86
C VAL A 64 -12.19 -1.63 11.89
N MET A 65 -12.73 -0.56 11.31
CA MET A 65 -14.18 -0.33 11.27
C MET A 65 -14.78 -0.73 9.92
N ILE A 66 -13.97 -1.24 9.01
CA ILE A 66 -14.42 -1.66 7.69
C ILE A 66 -14.17 -3.15 7.52
N SER A 67 -14.89 -3.77 6.59
CA SER A 67 -14.71 -5.18 6.27
C SER A 67 -14.65 -5.39 4.77
N GLY A 68 -14.14 -6.55 4.35
CA GLY A 68 -14.10 -6.92 2.95
C GLY A 68 -13.23 -6.04 2.10
N LEU A 69 -12.18 -5.45 2.67
CA LEU A 69 -11.29 -4.58 1.92
C LEU A 69 -10.59 -5.37 0.82
N THR A 70 -10.79 -4.94 -0.43
CA THR A 70 -10.13 -5.54 -1.59
C THR A 70 -9.54 -4.44 -2.46
N ALA A 71 -8.47 -4.80 -3.17
CA ALA A 71 -7.86 -3.92 -4.18
C ALA A 71 -8.21 -4.46 -5.55
N GLN A 72 -8.62 -3.56 -6.44
CA GLN A 72 -9.03 -3.88 -7.81
C GLN A 72 -8.31 -2.96 -8.77
N GLU A 73 -8.24 -3.35 -10.04
CA GLU A 73 -7.60 -2.55 -11.07
C GLU A 73 -6.17 -2.18 -10.67
N VAL A 74 -5.46 -3.14 -10.09
CA VAL A 74 -4.10 -2.91 -9.60
C VAL A 74 -3.16 -2.75 -10.79
N LYS A 75 -2.47 -1.63 -10.85
CA LYS A 75 -1.49 -1.35 -11.90
C LYS A 75 -0.14 -1.04 -11.28
N VAL A 76 0.84 -1.87 -11.60
CA VAL A 76 2.21 -1.69 -11.14
C VAL A 76 3.01 -1.07 -12.28
N ARG A 77 3.62 0.10 -12.03
CA ARG A 77 4.49 0.75 -13.00
C ARG A 77 5.91 0.74 -12.44
N LEU A 78 6.80 0.08 -13.17
CA LEU A 78 8.19 -0.04 -12.76
C LEU A 78 9.02 1.04 -13.43
N LEU A 79 9.70 1.86 -12.64
CA LEU A 79 10.48 3.00 -13.12
C LEU A 79 11.90 2.91 -12.54
N GLY A 80 12.69 1.92 -13.01
CA GLY A 80 14.01 1.67 -12.47
C GLY A 80 13.95 1.14 -11.05
N ASP A 81 14.56 1.83 -10.10
CA ASP A 81 14.54 1.46 -8.69
C ASP A 81 13.36 2.07 -7.94
N THR A 82 12.38 2.60 -8.68
CA THR A 82 11.15 3.15 -8.14
C THR A 82 9.98 2.45 -8.82
N ALA A 83 8.90 2.24 -8.09
CA ALA A 83 7.68 1.70 -8.66
C ALA A 83 6.49 2.47 -8.11
N ILE A 84 5.45 2.60 -8.92
CA ILE A 84 4.20 3.23 -8.51
C ILE A 84 3.10 2.19 -8.67
N ILE A 85 2.30 2.01 -7.62
CA ILE A 85 1.15 1.11 -7.67
C ILE A 85 -0.11 1.95 -7.55
N HIS A 86 -1.00 1.80 -8.53
CA HIS A 86 -2.32 2.42 -8.53
C HIS A 86 -3.34 1.33 -8.31
N ALA A 87 -4.36 1.61 -7.51
CA ALA A 87 -5.45 0.65 -7.34
C ALA A 87 -6.73 1.35 -6.91
N ARG A 88 -7.83 0.64 -7.10
CA ARG A 88 -9.13 1.01 -6.59
C ARG A 88 -9.45 0.08 -5.42
N THR A 89 -10.01 0.62 -4.36
CA THR A 89 -10.43 -0.19 -3.20
C THR A 89 -11.93 -0.28 -3.11
N SER A 90 -12.40 -1.39 -2.61
CA SER A 90 -13.81 -1.60 -2.25
C SER A 90 -13.84 -2.14 -0.83
N TYR A 91 -14.82 -1.69 -0.06
CA TYR A 91 -14.96 -2.12 1.33
C TYR A 91 -16.39 -1.86 1.80
N THR A 92 -16.74 -2.48 2.93
CA THR A 92 -18.04 -2.29 3.57
C THR A 92 -17.84 -1.56 4.89
N THR A 93 -18.62 -0.50 5.13
CA THR A 93 -18.55 0.25 6.38
C THR A 93 -19.27 -0.51 7.50
N ALA A 94 -19.11 -0.02 8.74
CA ALA A 94 -19.72 -0.65 9.91
C ALA A 94 -21.26 -0.70 9.82
N ASP A 95 -21.86 0.26 9.12
CA ASP A 95 -23.32 0.30 8.93
C ASP A 95 -23.79 -0.47 7.69
N GLY A 96 -22.89 -1.24 7.05
CA GLY A 96 -23.22 -2.11 5.92
C GLY A 96 -23.20 -1.44 4.55
N GLU A 97 -22.70 -0.22 4.46
CA GLU A 97 -22.65 0.51 3.20
C GLU A 97 -21.41 0.14 2.39
N GLN A 98 -21.61 -0.09 1.09
CA GLN A 98 -20.51 -0.35 0.17
C GLN A 98 -19.86 0.96 -0.23
N ARG A 99 -18.54 1.03 -0.13
CA ARG A 99 -17.79 2.22 -0.51
C ARG A 99 -16.57 1.88 -1.33
N HIS A 100 -16.05 2.89 -2.01
CA HIS A 100 -14.89 2.76 -2.87
C HIS A 100 -13.90 3.88 -2.57
N GLY A 101 -12.64 3.62 -2.90
CA GLY A 101 -11.59 4.63 -2.82
C GLY A 101 -10.51 4.33 -3.83
N ARG A 102 -9.45 5.13 -3.79
CA ARG A 102 -8.27 4.87 -4.60
C ARG A 102 -7.04 5.11 -3.76
N TYR A 103 -5.95 4.44 -4.14
CA TYR A 103 -4.65 4.77 -3.55
C TYR A 103 -3.58 4.76 -4.64
N THR A 104 -2.54 5.54 -4.38
CA THR A 104 -1.32 5.56 -5.18
C THR A 104 -0.18 5.42 -4.20
N ASP A 105 0.60 4.35 -4.35
CA ASP A 105 1.75 4.08 -3.50
C ASP A 105 3.02 4.17 -4.32
N VAL A 106 4.06 4.73 -3.73
CA VAL A 106 5.39 4.76 -4.33
C VAL A 106 6.30 3.84 -3.53
N TRP A 107 6.97 2.94 -4.24
CA TRP A 107 7.92 1.99 -3.66
C TRP A 107 9.31 2.30 -4.21
N ALA A 108 10.32 2.18 -3.36
CA ALA A 108 11.71 2.38 -3.75
C ALA A 108 12.51 1.13 -3.41
N ARG A 109 13.40 0.73 -4.31
CA ARG A 109 14.32 -0.37 -4.04
C ARG A 109 15.59 0.21 -3.43
N ARG A 110 15.83 -0.15 -2.17
CA ARG A 110 17.00 0.28 -1.40
C ARG A 110 17.70 -0.96 -0.88
N ASP A 111 18.99 -1.07 -1.18
CA ASP A 111 19.79 -2.23 -0.78
C ASP A 111 19.15 -3.56 -1.19
N GLY A 112 18.62 -3.59 -2.43
CA GLY A 112 18.00 -4.78 -2.99
C GLY A 112 16.60 -5.09 -2.46
N LYS A 113 16.02 -4.21 -1.65
CA LYS A 113 14.74 -4.46 -1.00
C LYS A 113 13.73 -3.37 -1.35
N TRP A 114 12.53 -3.77 -1.76
CA TRP A 114 11.45 -2.84 -2.04
C TRP A 114 10.79 -2.40 -0.74
N LEU A 115 10.70 -1.07 -0.53
CA LEU A 115 10.05 -0.48 0.63
C LEU A 115 9.10 0.60 0.15
N ALA A 116 7.93 0.71 0.80
CA ALA A 116 6.99 1.78 0.50
C ALA A 116 7.53 3.09 1.09
N VAL A 117 7.64 4.12 0.25
CA VAL A 117 8.14 5.43 0.67
C VAL A 117 7.03 6.48 0.71
N SER A 118 5.93 6.25 0.01
CA SER A 118 4.83 7.22 -0.02
C SER A 118 3.52 6.52 -0.35
N ALA A 119 2.44 7.05 0.21
CA ALA A 119 1.10 6.61 -0.12
C ALA A 119 0.17 7.81 -0.15
N HIS A 120 -0.82 7.76 -1.03
CA HIS A 120 -1.88 8.76 -1.11
C HIS A 120 -3.19 8.01 -1.22
N VAL A 121 -4.08 8.25 -0.27
CA VAL A 121 -5.36 7.52 -0.18
C VAL A 121 -6.51 8.50 -0.31
N THR A 122 -7.47 8.18 -1.18
CA THR A 122 -8.72 8.94 -1.31
C THR A 122 -9.90 8.02 -1.04
N ARG A 123 -11.00 8.61 -0.64
CA ARG A 123 -12.25 7.88 -0.39
C ARG A 123 -13.45 8.69 -0.83
#